data_27ee066bd3188aade5c91fd6303554a6
#
_entry.id   27ee066bd3188aade5c91fd6303554a6
#
_cell.length_a   1.000
_cell.length_b   1.000
_cell.length_c   1.000
_cell.angle_alpha   90.00
_cell.angle_beta   90.00
_cell.angle_gamma   90.00
#
_symmetry.space_group_name_H-M   'P 1'
#
loop_
_entity.id
_entity.type
_entity.pdbx_description
1 polymer ?
#
loop_
_entity_poly.entity_id
_entity_poly.type
_entity_poly.pdbx_seq_one_letter_code
_entity_poly.pdbx_strand_id
1 'polypeptide(L)'
;MEAKEIEMITKAVLAAIENQKPNEKGYVVPVGVSARHVHLTQEHVEVLFGKGYQLTKKNDLMGGQFAANETVTLVGIKLRAIENVRVLGPVRKASQVEVSATDAIKLGINAPIRESGNIAGSAPIAIVGPKGALYLEEGCIVAMRHIHMTPADAQAAGVHDGDIVSVKAENERGTVFNRVKIRVSPTFTLEMHIDTDEANASKIKTGDTVTIMKQQ
;
A
#
# COMPACT_ATOMS: atom_id res chain seq x y z
N MET A 1 -23.01 31.32 40.03
CA MET A 1 -23.39 30.32 38.99
C MET A 1 -24.71 29.71 39.43
N GLU A 2 -25.75 29.89 38.64
CA GLU A 2 -27.06 29.33 38.97
C GLU A 2 -27.06 27.80 38.69
N ALA A 3 -27.86 27.04 39.45
CA ALA A 3 -27.93 25.57 39.33
C ALA A 3 -28.20 25.11 37.87
N LYS A 4 -28.96 25.89 37.09
CA LYS A 4 -29.21 25.62 35.66
C LYS A 4 -27.97 25.78 34.76
N GLU A 5 -27.06 26.71 35.08
CA GLU A 5 -25.80 26.86 34.32
C GLU A 5 -24.86 25.68 34.57
N ILE A 6 -24.81 25.21 35.83
CA ILE A 6 -24.00 24.01 36.17
C ILE A 6 -24.55 22.78 35.46
N GLU A 7 -25.85 22.59 35.42
CA GLU A 7 -26.49 21.47 34.70
C GLU A 7 -26.22 21.51 33.22
N MET A 8 -26.29 22.68 32.59
CA MET A 8 -26.04 22.86 31.15
C MET A 8 -24.56 22.61 30.80
N ILE A 9 -23.63 23.13 31.63
CA ILE A 9 -22.19 22.87 31.46
C ILE A 9 -21.90 21.37 31.63
N THR A 10 -22.48 20.75 32.67
CA THR A 10 -22.30 19.32 32.93
C THR A 10 -22.79 18.47 31.75
N LYS A 11 -23.99 18.78 31.20
CA LYS A 11 -24.50 18.08 30.00
C LYS A 11 -23.61 18.30 28.78
N ALA A 12 -23.12 19.52 28.56
CA ALA A 12 -22.21 19.81 27.44
C ALA A 12 -20.87 19.06 27.58
N VAL A 13 -20.31 19.01 28.78
CA VAL A 13 -19.07 18.27 29.08
C VAL A 13 -19.29 16.77 28.93
N LEU A 14 -20.39 16.22 29.44
CA LEU A 14 -20.71 14.79 29.27
C LEU A 14 -20.91 14.44 27.80
N ALA A 15 -21.63 15.25 27.02
CA ALA A 15 -21.80 15.06 25.59
C ALA A 15 -20.45 15.15 24.84
N ALA A 16 -19.56 16.06 25.23
CA ALA A 16 -18.22 16.16 24.66
C ALA A 16 -17.37 14.94 25.00
N ILE A 17 -17.46 14.42 26.23
CA ILE A 17 -16.76 13.19 26.66
C ILE A 17 -17.34 11.96 25.97
N GLU A 18 -18.66 11.89 25.78
CA GLU A 18 -19.30 10.78 25.05
C GLU A 18 -18.95 10.79 23.57
N ASN A 19 -18.85 11.97 22.94
CA ASN A 19 -18.34 12.11 21.57
C ASN A 19 -16.84 11.84 21.43
N GLN A 20 -16.08 11.91 22.53
CA GLN A 20 -14.66 11.55 22.59
C GLN A 20 -14.43 10.09 23.00
N LYS A 21 -15.49 9.33 23.39
CA LYS A 21 -15.32 7.89 23.58
C LYS A 21 -14.93 7.30 22.22
N PRO A 22 -13.73 6.75 22.10
CA PRO A 22 -13.34 6.09 20.85
C PRO A 22 -14.38 5.01 20.56
N ASN A 23 -14.85 4.95 19.33
CA ASN A 23 -15.81 3.97 18.88
C ASN A 23 -15.35 2.56 19.33
N GLU A 24 -16.07 1.89 20.22
CA GLU A 24 -15.68 0.57 20.77
C GLU A 24 -15.47 -0.48 19.69
N LYS A 25 -16.03 -0.23 18.49
CA LYS A 25 -15.91 -1.11 17.31
C LYS A 25 -14.63 -0.90 16.51
N GLY A 26 -13.77 0.09 16.84
CA GLY A 26 -12.59 0.43 16.04
C GLY A 26 -12.95 1.14 14.72
N TYR A 27 -11.93 1.58 13.98
CA TYR A 27 -12.09 2.29 12.70
C TYR A 27 -12.00 1.31 11.53
N VAL A 28 -13.04 1.25 10.70
CA VAL A 28 -13.16 0.30 9.59
C VAL A 28 -12.45 0.87 8.36
N VAL A 29 -11.62 0.04 7.72
CA VAL A 29 -10.81 0.41 6.56
C VAL A 29 -11.03 -0.62 5.44
N PRO A 30 -11.34 -0.21 4.21
CA PRO A 30 -11.37 -1.10 3.06
C PRO A 30 -9.97 -1.58 2.70
N VAL A 31 -9.87 -2.74 2.06
CA VAL A 31 -8.59 -3.36 1.68
C VAL A 31 -8.44 -3.38 0.17
N GLY A 32 -7.27 -2.94 -0.32
CA GLY A 32 -6.77 -3.14 -1.66
C GLY A 32 -5.64 -4.17 -1.67
N VAL A 33 -5.80 -5.23 -2.45
CA VAL A 33 -4.75 -6.24 -2.62
C VAL A 33 -3.85 -5.83 -3.78
N SER A 34 -2.58 -5.57 -3.48
CA SER A 34 -1.56 -5.22 -4.47
C SER A 34 -0.89 -6.48 -5.03
N ALA A 35 -1.17 -6.79 -6.28
CA ALA A 35 -0.37 -7.77 -7.01
C ALA A 35 1.01 -7.18 -7.38
N ARG A 36 1.95 -8.06 -7.75
CA ARG A 36 3.27 -7.62 -8.25
C ARG A 36 3.13 -6.58 -9.36
N HIS A 37 3.97 -5.54 -9.32
CA HIS A 37 3.95 -4.47 -10.31
C HIS A 37 5.29 -3.73 -10.37
N VAL A 38 5.43 -2.86 -11.37
CA VAL A 38 6.64 -2.08 -11.62
C VAL A 38 6.30 -0.61 -11.76
N HIS A 39 7.08 0.24 -11.12
CA HIS A 39 7.14 1.67 -11.41
C HIS A 39 8.42 1.98 -12.18
N LEU A 40 8.35 2.80 -13.18
CA LEU A 40 9.48 3.11 -14.07
C LEU A 40 9.78 4.61 -14.11
N THR A 41 11.04 4.94 -14.38
CA THR A 41 11.41 6.28 -14.87
C THR A 41 11.05 6.41 -16.35
N GLN A 42 10.96 7.62 -16.88
CA GLN A 42 10.72 7.83 -18.32
C GLN A 42 11.85 7.21 -19.17
N GLU A 43 13.08 7.32 -18.72
CA GLU A 43 14.25 6.72 -19.40
C GLU A 43 14.10 5.18 -19.50
N HIS A 44 13.71 4.53 -18.41
CA HIS A 44 13.49 3.09 -18.39
C HIS A 44 12.27 2.65 -19.21
N VAL A 45 11.23 3.49 -19.28
CA VAL A 45 10.10 3.25 -20.22
C VAL A 45 10.61 3.25 -21.65
N GLU A 46 11.46 4.19 -22.04
CA GLU A 46 12.02 4.27 -23.40
C GLU A 46 12.94 3.08 -23.72
N VAL A 47 13.74 2.62 -22.77
CA VAL A 47 14.57 1.40 -22.94
C VAL A 47 13.70 0.18 -23.20
N LEU A 48 12.61 0.02 -22.45
CA LEU A 48 11.78 -1.19 -22.49
C LEU A 48 10.77 -1.20 -23.63
N PHE A 49 10.26 -0.03 -24.05
CA PHE A 49 9.15 0.10 -25.00
C PHE A 49 9.52 0.90 -26.26
N GLY A 50 10.66 1.59 -26.28
CA GLY A 50 11.18 2.37 -27.40
C GLY A 50 11.24 3.87 -27.12
N LYS A 51 12.12 4.56 -27.82
CA LYS A 51 12.34 6.00 -27.65
C LYS A 51 11.06 6.82 -27.84
N GLY A 52 10.78 7.73 -26.91
CA GLY A 52 9.60 8.61 -26.93
C GLY A 52 8.31 7.91 -26.50
N TYR A 53 8.35 6.64 -26.09
CA TYR A 53 7.18 5.90 -25.66
C TYR A 53 6.57 6.49 -24.38
N GLN A 54 5.25 6.56 -24.33
CA GLN A 54 4.48 6.99 -23.19
C GLN A 54 3.58 5.85 -22.72
N LEU A 55 3.51 5.62 -21.40
CA LEU A 55 2.61 4.62 -20.82
C LEU A 55 1.16 4.96 -21.16
N THR A 56 0.41 3.94 -21.54
CA THR A 56 -1.01 4.08 -21.87
C THR A 56 -1.88 3.58 -20.74
N LYS A 57 -2.84 4.42 -20.31
CA LYS A 57 -3.69 4.12 -19.18
C LYS A 57 -4.71 3.02 -19.53
N LYS A 58 -4.78 1.99 -18.67
CA LYS A 58 -5.78 0.95 -18.68
C LYS A 58 -6.91 1.23 -17.70
N ASN A 59 -6.58 1.43 -16.43
CA ASN A 59 -7.52 1.72 -15.35
C ASN A 59 -6.93 2.76 -14.39
N ASP A 60 -7.76 3.63 -13.85
CA ASP A 60 -7.36 4.51 -12.76
C ASP A 60 -7.13 3.70 -11.47
N LEU A 61 -6.14 4.14 -10.69
CA LEU A 61 -5.83 3.69 -9.35
C LEU A 61 -5.87 4.87 -8.39
N MET A 62 -5.74 4.58 -7.11
CA MET A 62 -5.74 5.61 -6.07
C MET A 62 -4.57 6.60 -6.23
N GLY A 63 -4.76 7.83 -5.72
CA GLY A 63 -3.70 8.84 -5.61
C GLY A 63 -3.14 9.34 -6.95
N GLY A 64 -3.96 9.34 -8.01
CA GLY A 64 -3.54 9.78 -9.35
C GLY A 64 -2.65 8.79 -10.09
N GLN A 65 -2.49 7.59 -9.56
CA GLN A 65 -1.82 6.48 -10.24
C GLN A 65 -2.77 5.79 -11.22
N PHE A 66 -2.21 4.99 -12.12
CA PHE A 66 -2.99 4.17 -13.04
C PHE A 66 -2.26 2.86 -13.37
N ALA A 67 -3.02 1.80 -13.60
CA ALA A 67 -2.50 0.60 -14.23
C ALA A 67 -2.32 0.89 -15.72
N ALA A 68 -1.12 0.71 -16.24
CA ALA A 68 -0.84 0.87 -17.67
C ALA A 68 -1.25 -0.39 -18.45
N ASN A 69 -1.41 -0.27 -19.77
CA ASN A 69 -1.59 -1.44 -20.64
C ASN A 69 -0.31 -2.28 -20.74
N GLU A 70 0.82 -1.62 -20.55
CA GLU A 70 2.15 -2.19 -20.66
C GLU A 70 2.43 -3.20 -19.55
N THR A 71 3.07 -4.29 -19.95
CA THR A 71 3.60 -5.32 -19.05
C THR A 71 5.04 -5.62 -19.39
N VAL A 72 5.75 -6.12 -18.40
CA VAL A 72 7.16 -6.52 -18.52
C VAL A 72 7.35 -7.92 -17.92
N THR A 73 8.49 -8.51 -18.20
CA THR A 73 8.97 -9.73 -17.55
C THR A 73 10.04 -9.39 -16.55
N LEU A 74 9.89 -9.83 -15.30
CA LEU A 74 10.91 -9.75 -14.27
C LEU A 74 11.79 -10.99 -14.35
N VAL A 75 13.11 -10.80 -14.27
CA VAL A 75 14.09 -11.90 -14.26
C VAL A 75 15.02 -11.74 -13.07
N GLY A 76 15.00 -12.72 -12.19
CA GLY A 76 15.88 -12.77 -11.02
C GLY A 76 17.29 -13.24 -11.37
N ILE A 77 18.21 -13.10 -10.43
CA ILE A 77 19.65 -13.42 -10.60
C ILE A 77 19.93 -14.90 -10.97
N LYS A 78 18.97 -15.80 -10.72
CA LYS A 78 19.06 -17.22 -11.12
C LYS A 78 18.35 -17.52 -12.45
N LEU A 79 18.10 -16.48 -13.27
CA LEU A 79 17.38 -16.56 -14.54
C LEU A 79 15.95 -17.11 -14.43
N ARG A 80 15.36 -17.08 -13.24
CA ARG A 80 13.94 -17.38 -13.04
C ARG A 80 13.12 -16.15 -13.37
N ALA A 81 12.02 -16.34 -14.09
CA ALA A 81 11.23 -15.26 -14.62
C ALA A 81 9.78 -15.27 -14.09
N ILE A 82 9.19 -14.07 -14.04
CA ILE A 82 7.76 -13.84 -13.88
C ILE A 82 7.33 -12.89 -15.00
N GLU A 83 6.42 -13.38 -15.83
CA GLU A 83 5.91 -12.66 -16.98
C GLU A 83 4.64 -11.85 -16.67
N ASN A 84 4.27 -10.97 -17.60
CA ASN A 84 3.04 -10.18 -17.55
C ASN A 84 2.90 -9.32 -16.30
N VAL A 85 4.00 -8.81 -15.77
CA VAL A 85 4.01 -7.91 -14.63
C VAL A 85 3.59 -6.51 -15.07
N ARG A 86 2.55 -5.98 -14.44
CA ARG A 86 1.95 -4.70 -14.79
C ARG A 86 2.87 -3.53 -14.49
N VAL A 87 2.98 -2.60 -15.44
CA VAL A 87 3.57 -1.29 -15.18
C VAL A 87 2.50 -0.37 -14.59
N LEU A 88 2.84 0.36 -13.53
CA LEU A 88 1.99 1.40 -12.94
C LEU A 88 2.55 2.78 -13.28
N GLY A 89 1.69 3.64 -13.79
CA GLY A 89 1.98 5.05 -14.05
C GLY A 89 1.38 5.97 -12.96
N PRO A 90 1.74 7.25 -13.00
CA PRO A 90 2.70 7.88 -13.91
C PRO A 90 4.15 7.46 -13.65
N VAL A 91 5.07 7.86 -14.55
CA VAL A 91 6.50 7.62 -14.36
C VAL A 91 7.00 8.26 -13.06
N ARG A 92 7.99 7.64 -12.43
CA ARG A 92 8.59 8.07 -11.15
C ARG A 92 10.03 8.56 -11.34
N LYS A 93 10.61 9.18 -10.31
CA LYS A 93 12.01 9.61 -10.29
C LYS A 93 12.99 8.43 -10.22
N ALA A 94 12.55 7.29 -9.66
CA ALA A 94 13.33 6.07 -9.58
C ALA A 94 12.45 4.87 -9.93
N SER A 95 13.01 3.88 -10.63
CA SER A 95 12.31 2.65 -10.94
C SER A 95 12.30 1.71 -9.73
N GLN A 96 11.17 1.06 -9.52
CA GLN A 96 10.93 0.18 -8.39
C GLN A 96 10.07 -1.01 -8.81
N VAL A 97 10.38 -2.18 -8.29
CA VAL A 97 9.62 -3.41 -8.46
C VAL A 97 9.06 -3.82 -7.11
N GLU A 98 7.76 -4.02 -7.03
CA GLU A 98 7.10 -4.54 -5.84
C GLU A 98 6.63 -5.97 -6.12
N VAL A 99 7.03 -6.89 -5.26
CA VAL A 99 6.71 -8.32 -5.34
C VAL A 99 6.25 -8.84 -3.98
N SER A 100 5.56 -9.98 -3.96
CA SER A 100 5.32 -10.70 -2.70
C SER A 100 6.56 -11.52 -2.31
N ALA A 101 6.61 -12.02 -1.08
CA ALA A 101 7.67 -12.91 -0.64
C ALA A 101 7.72 -14.21 -1.47
N THR A 102 6.56 -14.77 -1.84
CA THR A 102 6.45 -15.94 -2.74
C THR A 102 7.03 -15.64 -4.13
N ASP A 103 6.78 -14.45 -4.67
CA ASP A 103 7.36 -14.02 -5.95
C ASP A 103 8.88 -13.87 -5.85
N ALA A 104 9.40 -13.29 -4.76
CA ALA A 104 10.82 -13.15 -4.50
C ALA A 104 11.52 -14.52 -4.47
N ILE A 105 10.92 -15.51 -3.79
CA ILE A 105 11.40 -16.91 -3.78
C ILE A 105 11.40 -17.49 -5.19
N LYS A 106 10.31 -17.27 -5.96
CA LYS A 106 10.22 -17.74 -7.35
C LYS A 106 11.30 -17.12 -8.22
N LEU A 107 11.60 -15.84 -8.07
CA LEU A 107 12.67 -15.14 -8.78
C LEU A 107 14.08 -15.54 -8.28
N GLY A 108 14.18 -16.13 -7.11
CA GLY A 108 15.45 -16.49 -6.47
C GLY A 108 16.23 -15.29 -5.94
N ILE A 109 15.53 -14.24 -5.53
CA ILE A 109 16.08 -13.01 -4.94
C ILE A 109 15.65 -12.87 -3.48
N ASN A 110 16.38 -12.07 -2.72
CA ASN A 110 16.05 -11.72 -1.33
C ASN A 110 15.58 -10.26 -1.27
N ALA A 111 14.33 -10.04 -1.65
CA ALA A 111 13.71 -8.70 -1.63
C ALA A 111 13.38 -8.31 -0.17
N PRO A 112 13.94 -7.21 0.36
CA PRO A 112 13.66 -6.76 1.72
C PRO A 112 12.26 -6.12 1.80
N ILE A 113 11.65 -6.19 3.00
CA ILE A 113 10.44 -5.42 3.28
C ILE A 113 10.83 -3.94 3.43
N ARG A 114 10.23 -3.08 2.60
CA ARG A 114 10.47 -1.63 2.59
C ARG A 114 9.16 -0.85 2.35
N GLU A 115 9.15 0.39 2.78
CA GLU A 115 8.14 1.33 2.29
C GLU A 115 8.36 1.62 0.80
N SER A 116 7.27 1.72 0.04
CA SER A 116 7.33 2.14 -1.37
C SER A 116 8.04 3.49 -1.50
N GLY A 117 9.05 3.55 -2.35
CA GLY A 117 9.96 4.70 -2.51
C GLY A 117 11.28 4.58 -1.75
N ASN A 118 11.39 3.72 -0.75
CA ASN A 118 12.64 3.47 -0.02
C ASN A 118 13.34 2.21 -0.59
N ILE A 119 14.10 2.38 -1.66
CA ILE A 119 14.74 1.29 -2.40
C ILE A 119 16.22 1.08 -2.08
N ALA A 120 16.83 1.94 -1.25
CA ALA A 120 18.24 1.85 -0.94
C ALA A 120 18.61 0.48 -0.32
N GLY A 121 19.60 -0.21 -0.90
CA GLY A 121 20.04 -1.53 -0.47
C GLY A 121 19.01 -2.64 -0.69
N SER A 122 18.03 -2.44 -1.60
CA SER A 122 17.06 -3.46 -1.96
C SER A 122 17.63 -4.46 -2.98
N ALA A 123 16.86 -5.48 -3.36
CA ALA A 123 17.35 -6.54 -4.20
C ALA A 123 17.52 -6.11 -5.68
N PRO A 124 18.56 -6.62 -6.36
CA PRO A 124 18.73 -6.41 -7.79
C PRO A 124 17.72 -7.22 -8.60
N ILE A 125 17.37 -6.72 -9.80
CA ILE A 125 16.46 -7.41 -10.70
C ILE A 125 16.63 -6.93 -12.14
N ALA A 126 16.50 -7.85 -13.10
CA ALA A 126 16.39 -7.48 -14.51
C ALA A 126 14.91 -7.33 -14.91
N ILE A 127 14.65 -6.37 -15.77
CA ILE A 127 13.32 -6.09 -16.34
C ILE A 127 13.45 -6.19 -17.86
N VAL A 128 12.59 -6.98 -18.48
CA VAL A 128 12.58 -7.19 -19.94
C VAL A 128 11.27 -6.69 -20.50
N GLY A 129 11.36 -5.81 -21.47
CA GLY A 129 10.25 -5.28 -22.26
C GLY A 129 10.35 -5.70 -23.72
N PRO A 130 9.39 -5.29 -24.57
CA PRO A 130 9.33 -5.71 -25.97
C PRO A 130 10.45 -5.13 -26.86
N LYS A 131 11.15 -4.09 -26.43
CA LYS A 131 12.19 -3.41 -27.21
C LYS A 131 13.56 -3.47 -26.57
N GLY A 132 13.67 -3.86 -25.31
CA GLY A 132 14.95 -3.91 -24.60
C GLY A 132 14.82 -4.49 -23.21
N ALA A 133 15.94 -4.51 -22.51
CA ALA A 133 16.02 -4.96 -21.12
C ALA A 133 16.92 -4.00 -20.33
N LEU A 134 16.70 -3.95 -19.03
CA LEU A 134 17.55 -3.21 -18.10
C LEU A 134 17.79 -4.04 -16.83
N TYR A 135 18.84 -3.68 -16.12
CA TYR A 135 19.17 -4.28 -14.83
C TYR A 135 19.18 -3.18 -13.78
N LEU A 136 18.42 -3.39 -12.71
CA LEU A 136 18.46 -2.55 -11.53
C LEU A 136 19.38 -3.20 -10.52
N GLU A 137 20.45 -2.53 -10.13
CA GLU A 137 21.35 -2.96 -9.04
C GLU A 137 20.61 -3.02 -7.69
N GLU A 138 19.63 -2.13 -7.53
CA GLU A 138 18.67 -2.06 -6.43
C GLU A 138 17.31 -1.58 -6.97
N GLY A 139 16.22 -1.93 -6.30
CA GLY A 139 14.88 -1.50 -6.73
C GLY A 139 13.78 -2.53 -6.48
N CYS A 140 14.11 -3.79 -6.17
CA CYS A 140 13.11 -4.81 -5.90
C CYS A 140 12.88 -4.97 -4.39
N ILE A 141 11.63 -4.76 -3.96
CA ILE A 141 11.18 -4.80 -2.56
C ILE A 141 9.93 -5.67 -2.40
N VAL A 142 9.69 -6.11 -1.17
CA VAL A 142 8.36 -6.46 -0.69
C VAL A 142 7.80 -5.21 0.00
N ALA A 143 6.69 -4.68 -0.52
CA ALA A 143 6.11 -3.46 0.03
C ALA A 143 5.58 -3.70 1.44
N MET A 144 5.97 -2.84 2.40
CA MET A 144 5.41 -2.87 3.75
C MET A 144 3.91 -2.56 3.68
N ARG A 145 3.10 -3.39 4.36
CA ARG A 145 1.66 -3.14 4.48
C ARG A 145 1.39 -1.79 5.14
N HIS A 146 0.43 -1.07 4.64
CA HIS A 146 0.14 0.29 5.10
C HIS A 146 -1.32 0.67 4.84
N ILE A 147 -1.77 1.72 5.51
CA ILE A 147 -3.08 2.33 5.29
C ILE A 147 -2.86 3.75 4.77
N HIS A 148 -3.44 4.05 3.62
CA HIS A 148 -3.61 5.41 3.14
C HIS A 148 -4.84 6.04 3.79
N MET A 149 -4.70 7.29 4.25
CA MET A 149 -5.77 8.05 4.90
C MET A 149 -5.74 9.52 4.48
N THR A 150 -6.90 10.14 4.44
CA THR A 150 -6.99 11.60 4.48
C THR A 150 -6.72 12.11 5.91
N PRO A 151 -6.40 13.41 6.11
CA PRO A 151 -6.32 13.98 7.45
C PRO A 151 -7.61 13.81 8.27
N ALA A 152 -8.79 13.83 7.63
CA ALA A 152 -10.07 13.63 8.29
C ALA A 152 -10.25 12.17 8.77
N ASP A 153 -9.85 11.19 7.95
CA ASP A 153 -9.87 9.77 8.34
C ASP A 153 -8.93 9.50 9.51
N ALA A 154 -7.71 10.06 9.47
CA ALA A 154 -6.71 9.92 10.53
C ALA A 154 -7.22 10.48 11.86
N GLN A 155 -7.84 11.67 11.84
CA GLN A 155 -8.48 12.26 13.01
C GLN A 155 -9.62 11.38 13.55
N ALA A 156 -10.48 10.86 12.67
CA ALA A 156 -11.60 10.00 13.07
C ALA A 156 -11.14 8.65 13.62
N ALA A 157 -10.02 8.12 13.11
CA ALA A 157 -9.41 6.89 13.58
C ALA A 157 -8.55 7.09 14.85
N GLY A 158 -8.21 8.35 15.20
CA GLY A 158 -7.31 8.68 16.33
C GLY A 158 -5.87 8.27 16.09
N VAL A 159 -5.37 8.41 14.85
CA VAL A 159 -4.00 8.05 14.45
C VAL A 159 -3.34 9.20 13.70
N HIS A 160 -2.00 9.15 13.57
CA HIS A 160 -1.19 10.16 12.90
C HIS A 160 -0.37 9.55 11.77
N ASP A 161 0.16 10.40 10.89
CA ASP A 161 1.10 9.98 9.85
C ASP A 161 2.34 9.32 10.47
N GLY A 162 2.72 8.17 9.95
CA GLY A 162 3.85 7.39 10.44
C GLY A 162 3.55 6.43 11.58
N ASP A 163 2.37 6.49 12.20
CA ASP A 163 1.98 5.55 13.25
C ASP A 163 2.02 4.10 12.75
N ILE A 164 2.31 3.18 13.67
CA ILE A 164 2.27 1.74 13.44
C ILE A 164 1.13 1.16 14.24
N VAL A 165 0.13 0.62 13.57
CA VAL A 165 -1.07 0.06 14.18
C VAL A 165 -1.19 -1.44 13.93
N SER A 166 -2.13 -2.06 14.67
CA SER A 166 -2.63 -3.42 14.39
C SER A 166 -4.03 -3.33 13.81
N VAL A 167 -4.33 -4.19 12.85
CA VAL A 167 -5.67 -4.28 12.25
C VAL A 167 -6.18 -5.72 12.29
N LYS A 168 -7.47 -5.89 12.50
CA LYS A 168 -8.14 -7.17 12.58
C LYS A 168 -9.04 -7.38 11.37
N ALA A 169 -8.90 -8.55 10.75
CA ALA A 169 -9.84 -9.07 9.77
C ALA A 169 -10.81 -10.05 10.46
N GLU A 170 -12.08 -9.73 10.45
CA GLU A 170 -13.12 -10.57 11.06
C GLU A 170 -13.76 -11.48 10.01
N ASN A 171 -13.02 -12.49 9.59
CA ASN A 171 -13.49 -13.51 8.68
C ASN A 171 -13.16 -14.92 9.24
N GLU A 172 -13.42 -15.97 8.49
CA GLU A 172 -13.19 -17.36 8.93
C GLU A 172 -11.71 -17.70 9.21
N ARG A 173 -10.74 -16.89 8.74
CA ARG A 173 -9.31 -17.04 9.05
C ARG A 173 -8.90 -16.26 10.31
N GLY A 174 -9.67 -15.24 10.72
CA GLY A 174 -9.48 -14.51 11.97
C GLY A 174 -8.09 -13.88 12.13
N THR A 175 -7.59 -13.17 11.12
CA THR A 175 -6.21 -12.68 11.08
C THR A 175 -6.07 -11.31 11.74
N VAL A 176 -4.98 -11.12 12.50
CA VAL A 176 -4.54 -9.81 12.96
C VAL A 176 -3.22 -9.45 12.27
N PHE A 177 -3.23 -8.35 11.55
CA PHE A 177 -2.02 -7.77 10.96
C PHE A 177 -1.41 -6.77 11.92
N ASN A 178 -0.24 -7.08 12.45
CA ASN A 178 0.56 -6.13 13.23
C ASN A 178 1.47 -5.31 12.30
N ARG A 179 2.00 -4.19 12.80
CA ARG A 179 2.97 -3.36 12.09
C ARG A 179 2.43 -2.82 10.76
N VAL A 180 1.19 -2.36 10.76
CA VAL A 180 0.57 -1.65 9.62
C VAL A 180 0.89 -0.17 9.75
N LYS A 181 1.55 0.41 8.75
CA LYS A 181 1.94 1.82 8.77
C LYS A 181 0.81 2.73 8.32
N ILE A 182 0.55 3.79 9.06
CA ILE A 182 -0.36 4.85 8.66
C ILE A 182 0.38 5.85 7.75
N ARG A 183 -0.23 6.20 6.63
CA ARG A 183 0.24 7.22 5.69
C ARG A 183 -0.88 8.21 5.45
N VAL A 184 -0.65 9.48 5.80
CA VAL A 184 -1.66 10.53 5.70
C VAL A 184 -1.30 11.53 4.61
N SER A 185 -2.24 11.79 3.71
CA SER A 185 -2.14 12.84 2.70
C SER A 185 -3.53 13.31 2.28
N PRO A 186 -3.72 14.61 1.99
CA PRO A 186 -5.00 15.10 1.48
C PRO A 186 -5.38 14.52 0.10
N THR A 187 -4.43 13.91 -0.63
CA THR A 187 -4.66 13.29 -1.94
C THR A 187 -4.92 11.79 -1.85
N PHE A 188 -4.86 11.20 -0.66
CA PHE A 188 -5.12 9.78 -0.48
C PHE A 188 -6.63 9.49 -0.37
N THR A 189 -6.98 8.25 -0.62
CA THR A 189 -8.28 7.65 -0.32
C THR A 189 -8.06 6.63 0.78
N LEU A 190 -9.04 6.45 1.67
CA LEU A 190 -8.94 5.47 2.75
C LEU A 190 -8.86 4.06 2.18
N GLU A 191 -7.72 3.40 2.31
CA GLU A 191 -7.53 2.00 1.91
C GLU A 191 -6.28 1.40 2.57
N MET A 192 -6.39 0.16 3.03
CA MET A 192 -5.25 -0.65 3.45
C MET A 192 -4.68 -1.43 2.28
N HIS A 193 -3.38 -1.36 2.09
CA HIS A 193 -2.66 -2.11 1.08
C HIS A 193 -1.90 -3.29 1.70
N ILE A 194 -2.17 -4.48 1.17
CA ILE A 194 -1.47 -5.75 1.47
C ILE A 194 -1.08 -6.43 0.17
N ASP A 195 -0.07 -7.30 0.23
CA ASP A 195 0.32 -8.09 -0.92
C ASP A 195 -0.54 -9.36 -1.10
N THR A 196 -0.27 -10.12 -2.15
CA THR A 196 -1.02 -11.35 -2.48
C THR A 196 -0.80 -12.47 -1.48
N ASP A 197 0.37 -12.56 -0.83
CA ASP A 197 0.66 -13.58 0.18
C ASP A 197 -0.14 -13.31 1.45
N GLU A 198 -0.17 -12.05 1.89
CA GLU A 198 -0.95 -11.58 3.04
C GLU A 198 -2.45 -11.77 2.81
N ALA A 199 -2.93 -11.41 1.62
CA ALA A 199 -4.33 -11.59 1.22
C ALA A 199 -4.74 -13.07 1.22
N ASN A 200 -3.91 -13.94 0.64
CA ASN A 200 -4.18 -15.38 0.61
C ASN A 200 -4.14 -16.00 2.02
N ALA A 201 -3.16 -15.63 2.85
CA ALA A 201 -3.04 -16.12 4.22
C ALA A 201 -4.27 -15.77 5.07
N SER A 202 -4.83 -14.58 4.87
CA SER A 202 -5.96 -14.04 5.63
C SER A 202 -7.32 -14.26 4.97
N LYS A 203 -7.38 -14.81 3.75
CA LYS A 203 -8.59 -14.93 2.93
C LYS A 203 -9.31 -13.58 2.74
N ILE A 204 -8.55 -12.54 2.47
CA ILE A 204 -9.04 -11.18 2.17
C ILE A 204 -8.98 -10.96 0.65
N LYS A 205 -9.95 -10.21 0.15
CA LYS A 205 -10.02 -9.74 -1.25
C LYS A 205 -10.09 -8.23 -1.27
N THR A 206 -9.75 -7.64 -2.41
CA THR A 206 -10.00 -6.21 -2.66
C THR A 206 -11.49 -5.90 -2.45
N GLY A 207 -11.77 -4.86 -1.65
CA GLY A 207 -13.09 -4.44 -1.24
C GLY A 207 -13.60 -5.03 0.08
N ASP A 208 -12.93 -6.06 0.64
CA ASP A 208 -13.17 -6.48 2.03
C ASP A 208 -12.71 -5.39 3.01
N THR A 209 -13.11 -5.50 4.26
CA THR A 209 -12.78 -4.52 5.29
C THR A 209 -12.02 -5.14 6.45
N VAL A 210 -11.20 -4.32 7.08
CA VAL A 210 -10.49 -4.61 8.34
C VAL A 210 -10.77 -3.50 9.35
N THR A 211 -10.48 -3.75 10.61
CA THR A 211 -10.70 -2.80 11.68
C THR A 211 -9.39 -2.45 12.38
N ILE A 212 -9.06 -1.16 12.49
CA ILE A 212 -7.93 -0.70 13.29
C ILE A 212 -8.22 -1.02 14.75
N MET A 213 -7.30 -1.76 15.38
CA MET A 213 -7.38 -2.08 16.79
C MET A 213 -6.88 -0.89 17.61
N LYS A 214 -7.55 -0.61 18.73
CA LYS A 214 -7.05 0.38 19.68
C LYS A 214 -5.68 -0.07 20.21
N GLN A 215 -4.74 0.85 20.28
CA GLN A 215 -3.53 0.63 21.09
C GLN A 215 -3.98 0.58 22.56
N GLN A 216 -3.68 -0.52 23.24
CA GLN A 216 -3.87 -0.65 24.69
C GLN A 216 -2.80 0.13 25.42
#